data_527d1b4213ab8ccd3da4adedc9d528f8
#
_entry.id   527d1b4213ab8ccd3da4adedc9d528f8
#
_cell.length_a   1.000
_cell.length_b   1.000
_cell.length_c   1.000
_cell.angle_alpha   90.00
_cell.angle_beta   90.00
_cell.angle_gamma   90.00
#
_symmetry.space_group_name_H-M   'P 1'
#
loop_
_entity.id
_entity.type
_entity.pdbx_description
1 polymer ?
#
loop_
_entity_poly.entity_id
_entity_poly.type
_entity_poly.pdbx_seq_one_letter_code
_entity_poly.pdbx_strand_id
1 'polypeptide(L)'
;MMSARFAAATRLSINPTIRGTEMTPWLTVVGIGEDGFKGLGRTARHALLRASRILGSPRQLELLPLCIRGERELWPSPFSLEPLLARQGEPVCVLASGDPMFYGVGASLAKQVPSDQMLIIPAPSSCSLAAARMGWPLQDVVTLSLVARPLAALNGHLSTGVRLLLLSNDRHSPAAVASLLRERGFGPSAMTVLEHLGGTAERRIESTATQWSDATVADLNLIAIECRAEPSTPRLSRLAGLQDTAFEHDGQLTKRDVRASASKSFRFAGSRHWRPADRRA
;
A
#
# COMPACT_ATOMS: atom_id res chain seq x y z
N MET A 1 -34.52 55.01 -14.11
CA MET A 1 -34.97 53.78 -14.75
C MET A 1 -33.73 53.11 -15.35
N MET A 2 -33.16 52.13 -14.62
CA MET A 2 -32.10 51.24 -15.17
C MET A 2 -32.42 49.84 -14.69
N SER A 3 -32.82 49.02 -15.67
CA SER A 3 -33.20 47.62 -15.51
C SER A 3 -31.96 46.76 -15.40
N ALA A 4 -31.75 46.09 -14.24
CA ALA A 4 -30.72 45.09 -14.05
C ALA A 4 -31.24 43.73 -14.55
N ARG A 5 -30.67 43.24 -15.67
CA ARG A 5 -30.89 41.84 -16.12
C ARG A 5 -30.00 40.91 -15.31
N PHE A 6 -30.61 40.06 -14.52
CA PHE A 6 -29.95 38.92 -13.89
C PHE A 6 -29.62 37.87 -14.96
N ALA A 7 -28.34 37.61 -15.15
CA ALA A 7 -27.85 36.53 -15.99
C ALA A 7 -28.12 35.19 -15.32
N ALA A 8 -28.80 34.29 -16.03
CA ALA A 8 -29.07 32.92 -15.63
C ALA A 8 -27.73 32.13 -15.55
N ALA A 9 -27.41 31.61 -14.36
CA ALA A 9 -26.29 30.71 -14.17
C ALA A 9 -26.57 29.38 -14.89
N THR A 10 -25.84 29.14 -15.96
CA THR A 10 -25.80 27.88 -16.68
C THR A 10 -25.23 26.82 -15.75
N ARG A 11 -26.04 25.85 -15.34
CA ARG A 11 -25.59 24.66 -14.63
C ARG A 11 -24.71 23.86 -15.59
N LEU A 12 -23.41 23.85 -15.35
CA LEU A 12 -22.48 22.91 -15.97
C LEU A 12 -22.82 21.51 -15.43
N SER A 13 -23.54 20.74 -16.22
CA SER A 13 -23.70 19.31 -16.05
C SER A 13 -22.41 18.64 -16.47
N ILE A 14 -21.54 18.34 -15.52
CA ILE A 14 -20.37 17.47 -15.77
C ILE A 14 -20.89 16.04 -15.73
N ASN A 15 -21.45 15.60 -16.85
CA ASN A 15 -21.65 14.19 -17.14
C ASN A 15 -20.52 13.76 -18.07
N PRO A 16 -19.57 12.89 -17.67
CA PRO A 16 -18.69 12.27 -18.63
C PRO A 16 -19.50 11.23 -19.41
N THR A 17 -20.05 11.64 -20.55
CA THR A 17 -20.66 10.73 -21.53
C THR A 17 -19.53 9.96 -22.19
N ILE A 18 -19.13 8.83 -21.64
CA ILE A 18 -18.38 7.81 -22.36
C ILE A 18 -19.38 7.17 -23.33
N ARG A 19 -19.27 7.54 -24.61
CA ARG A 19 -20.05 6.91 -25.69
C ARG A 19 -19.50 5.48 -25.90
N GLY A 20 -20.20 4.53 -25.38
CA GLY A 20 -20.06 3.09 -25.57
C GLY A 20 -21.15 2.47 -24.71
N THR A 21 -21.89 1.50 -25.23
CA THR A 21 -23.00 0.78 -24.57
C THR A 21 -22.91 0.86 -23.06
N GLU A 22 -23.91 1.51 -22.41
CA GLU A 22 -23.93 1.75 -20.95
C GLU A 22 -24.02 0.40 -20.19
N MET A 23 -22.90 -0.31 -20.14
CA MET A 23 -22.74 -1.41 -19.18
C MET A 23 -22.47 -0.78 -17.82
N THR A 24 -23.49 -0.77 -16.98
CA THR A 24 -23.31 -0.38 -15.57
C THR A 24 -22.34 -1.38 -14.94
N PRO A 25 -21.21 -0.93 -14.36
CA PRO A 25 -20.28 -1.83 -13.70
C PRO A 25 -21.00 -2.68 -12.65
N TRP A 26 -20.87 -4.00 -12.73
CA TRP A 26 -21.46 -4.90 -11.74
C TRP A 26 -20.67 -4.93 -10.44
N LEU A 27 -19.36 -4.63 -10.52
CA LEU A 27 -18.45 -4.61 -9.38
C LEU A 27 -18.04 -3.18 -9.03
N THR A 28 -18.27 -2.79 -7.77
CA THR A 28 -17.75 -1.53 -7.23
C THR A 28 -16.75 -1.81 -6.12
N VAL A 29 -15.52 -1.32 -6.23
CA VAL A 29 -14.50 -1.44 -5.19
C VAL A 29 -14.38 -0.11 -4.46
N VAL A 30 -14.72 -0.09 -3.18
CA VAL A 30 -14.75 1.11 -2.33
C VAL A 30 -13.59 1.08 -1.35
N GLY A 31 -12.71 2.06 -1.45
CA GLY A 31 -11.71 2.33 -0.42
C GLY A 31 -12.36 2.89 0.85
N ILE A 32 -11.99 2.34 2.02
CA ILE A 32 -12.49 2.79 3.32
C ILE A 32 -11.31 2.94 4.29
N GLY A 33 -11.25 4.08 4.98
CA GLY A 33 -10.29 4.36 6.05
C GLY A 33 -10.82 3.97 7.43
N GLU A 34 -10.03 4.21 8.47
CA GLU A 34 -10.41 4.02 9.88
C GLU A 34 -11.50 5.01 10.35
N ASP A 35 -11.72 6.10 9.60
CA ASP A 35 -12.84 7.02 9.77
C ASP A 35 -14.19 6.41 9.30
N GLY A 36 -14.12 5.22 8.70
CA GLY A 36 -15.27 4.42 8.33
C GLY A 36 -16.23 5.10 7.34
N PHE A 37 -17.50 4.77 7.46
CA PHE A 37 -18.54 5.33 6.58
C PHE A 37 -18.60 6.87 6.61
N LYS A 38 -18.24 7.49 7.73
CA LYS A 38 -18.26 8.96 7.87
C LYS A 38 -17.22 9.64 6.96
N GLY A 39 -16.06 9.01 6.75
CA GLY A 39 -15.01 9.51 5.87
C GLY A 39 -15.29 9.34 4.38
N LEU A 40 -16.26 8.49 4.01
CA LEU A 40 -16.56 8.21 2.61
C LEU A 40 -17.19 9.41 1.89
N GLY A 41 -16.75 9.64 0.68
CA GLY A 41 -17.37 10.59 -0.24
C GLY A 41 -18.76 10.14 -0.71
N ARG A 42 -19.51 11.06 -1.30
CA ARG A 42 -20.89 10.84 -1.73
C ARG A 42 -21.04 9.62 -2.68
N THR A 43 -20.16 9.48 -3.64
CA THR A 43 -20.17 8.37 -4.61
C THR A 43 -20.01 7.01 -3.93
N ALA A 44 -19.04 6.89 -3.01
CA ALA A 44 -18.81 5.67 -2.25
C ALA A 44 -20.00 5.30 -1.34
N ARG A 45 -20.56 6.28 -0.64
CA ARG A 45 -21.77 6.07 0.19
C ARG A 45 -22.94 5.61 -0.65
N HIS A 46 -23.15 6.22 -1.83
CA HIS A 46 -24.23 5.85 -2.72
C HIS A 46 -24.06 4.42 -3.27
N ALA A 47 -22.83 4.03 -3.62
CA ALA A 47 -22.53 2.66 -4.05
C ALA A 47 -22.87 1.65 -2.96
N LEU A 48 -22.45 1.90 -1.71
CA LEU A 48 -22.75 1.02 -0.56
C LEU A 48 -24.26 0.93 -0.24
N LEU A 49 -25.00 2.03 -0.37
CA LEU A 49 -26.45 2.04 -0.13
C LEU A 49 -27.24 1.24 -1.17
N ARG A 50 -26.69 1.09 -2.38
CA ARG A 50 -27.33 0.35 -3.48
C ARG A 50 -26.83 -1.08 -3.63
N ALA A 51 -25.74 -1.44 -2.98
CA ALA A 51 -25.18 -2.77 -3.08
C ALA A 51 -26.13 -3.80 -2.45
N SER A 52 -26.39 -4.90 -3.18
CA SER A 52 -27.11 -6.06 -2.64
C SER A 52 -26.18 -6.90 -1.74
N ARG A 53 -24.89 -6.93 -2.07
CA ARG A 53 -23.85 -7.66 -1.35
C ARG A 53 -22.61 -6.80 -1.14
N ILE A 54 -21.98 -6.95 0.03
CA ILE A 54 -20.78 -6.19 0.42
C ILE A 54 -19.75 -7.16 0.97
N LEU A 55 -18.67 -7.34 0.22
CA LEU A 55 -17.53 -8.18 0.64
C LEU A 55 -16.46 -7.33 1.32
N GLY A 56 -15.88 -7.84 2.38
CA GLY A 56 -14.79 -7.18 3.08
C GLY A 56 -14.13 -8.05 4.15
N SER A 57 -13.10 -7.53 4.80
CA SER A 57 -12.58 -8.11 6.04
C SER A 57 -13.54 -7.82 7.21
N PRO A 58 -13.46 -8.59 8.33
CA PRO A 58 -14.29 -8.32 9.50
C PRO A 58 -14.23 -6.85 9.91
N ARG A 59 -13.02 -6.30 10.07
CA ARG A 59 -12.80 -4.90 10.44
C ARG A 59 -13.49 -3.91 9.48
N GLN A 60 -13.39 -4.13 8.17
CA GLN A 60 -14.00 -3.22 7.17
C GLN A 60 -15.52 -3.25 7.26
N LEU A 61 -16.10 -4.43 7.44
CA LEU A 61 -17.54 -4.58 7.55
C LEU A 61 -18.11 -3.97 8.85
N GLU A 62 -17.34 -4.01 9.95
CA GLU A 62 -17.69 -3.36 11.22
C GLU A 62 -17.73 -1.82 11.11
N LEU A 63 -16.95 -1.21 10.20
CA LEU A 63 -16.95 0.23 9.94
C LEU A 63 -18.24 0.72 9.25
N LEU A 64 -19.10 -0.20 8.78
CA LEU A 64 -20.35 0.16 8.12
C LEU A 64 -21.50 0.28 9.12
N PRO A 65 -22.29 1.37 9.07
CA PRO A 65 -23.47 1.54 9.92
C PRO A 65 -24.59 0.56 9.54
N LEU A 66 -25.54 0.38 10.47
CA LEU A 66 -26.68 -0.53 10.27
C LEU A 66 -27.63 -0.11 9.14
N CYS A 67 -27.61 1.16 8.72
CA CYS A 67 -28.43 1.62 7.60
C CYS A 67 -27.97 1.09 6.23
N ILE A 68 -26.76 0.53 6.15
CA ILE A 68 -26.28 -0.20 4.97
C ILE A 68 -26.84 -1.61 5.04
N ARG A 69 -27.81 -1.90 4.14
CA ARG A 69 -28.63 -3.12 4.16
C ARG A 69 -28.10 -4.26 3.31
N GLY A 70 -27.07 -4.03 2.47
CA GLY A 70 -26.44 -5.07 1.67
C GLY A 70 -25.96 -6.24 2.54
N GLU A 71 -26.13 -7.45 2.05
CA GLU A 71 -25.64 -8.66 2.73
C GLU A 71 -24.13 -8.58 2.91
N ARG A 72 -23.66 -8.70 4.16
CA ARG A 72 -22.23 -8.59 4.51
C ARG A 72 -21.57 -9.95 4.40
N GLU A 73 -20.54 -10.06 3.58
CA GLU A 73 -19.81 -11.29 3.34
C GLU A 73 -18.33 -11.12 3.65
N LEU A 74 -17.75 -12.15 4.25
CA LEU A 74 -16.32 -12.23 4.50
C LEU A 74 -15.59 -12.83 3.29
N TRP A 75 -14.34 -12.41 3.08
CA TRP A 75 -13.46 -13.13 2.18
C TRP A 75 -13.29 -14.58 2.66
N PRO A 76 -13.19 -15.55 1.74
CA PRO A 76 -12.92 -16.94 2.12
C PRO A 76 -11.52 -17.09 2.73
N SER A 77 -11.35 -18.13 3.53
CA SER A 77 -10.05 -18.53 4.07
C SER A 77 -9.73 -19.94 3.58
N PRO A 78 -8.67 -20.15 2.80
CA PRO A 78 -7.70 -19.15 2.31
C PRO A 78 -8.33 -18.13 1.34
N PHE A 79 -7.72 -16.95 1.22
CA PHE A 79 -8.21 -15.87 0.36
C PHE A 79 -8.31 -16.32 -1.11
N SER A 80 -9.48 -16.15 -1.72
CA SER A 80 -9.75 -16.40 -3.14
C SER A 80 -10.70 -15.35 -3.71
N LEU A 81 -10.52 -15.00 -4.99
CA LEU A 81 -11.44 -14.15 -5.74
C LEU A 81 -12.56 -14.94 -6.43
N GLU A 82 -12.45 -16.25 -6.53
CA GLU A 82 -13.40 -17.10 -7.27
C GLU A 82 -14.86 -16.93 -6.85
N PRO A 83 -15.22 -16.89 -5.55
CA PRO A 83 -16.60 -16.70 -5.14
C PRO A 83 -17.20 -15.36 -5.57
N LEU A 84 -16.37 -14.31 -5.65
CA LEU A 84 -16.77 -13.01 -6.17
C LEU A 84 -16.96 -13.06 -7.69
N LEU A 85 -16.03 -13.66 -8.42
CA LEU A 85 -16.05 -13.73 -9.88
C LEU A 85 -17.21 -14.59 -10.41
N ALA A 86 -17.62 -15.61 -9.64
CA ALA A 86 -18.79 -16.44 -9.95
C ALA A 86 -20.12 -15.65 -9.93
N ARG A 87 -20.12 -14.43 -9.39
CA ARG A 87 -21.28 -13.51 -9.29
C ARG A 87 -21.28 -12.41 -10.35
N GLN A 88 -20.54 -12.58 -11.42
CA GLN A 88 -20.48 -11.60 -12.50
C GLN A 88 -21.90 -11.27 -12.99
N GLY A 89 -22.22 -9.97 -13.05
CA GLY A 89 -23.55 -9.46 -13.43
C GLY A 89 -24.46 -9.10 -12.25
N GLU A 90 -24.14 -9.55 -11.02
CA GLU A 90 -24.82 -9.08 -9.80
C GLU A 90 -24.16 -7.79 -9.29
N PRO A 91 -24.91 -6.80 -8.79
CA PRO A 91 -24.33 -5.58 -8.21
C PRO A 91 -23.65 -5.88 -6.88
N VAL A 92 -22.32 -6.04 -6.90
CA VAL A 92 -21.51 -6.33 -5.73
C VAL A 92 -20.61 -5.13 -5.39
N CYS A 93 -20.50 -4.84 -4.09
CA CYS A 93 -19.55 -3.88 -3.56
C CYS A 93 -18.43 -4.60 -2.77
N VAL A 94 -17.19 -4.26 -3.04
CA VAL A 94 -16.02 -4.77 -2.32
C VAL A 94 -15.40 -3.65 -1.51
N LEU A 95 -15.14 -3.88 -0.24
CA LEU A 95 -14.39 -2.95 0.61
C LEU A 95 -12.89 -3.23 0.52
N ALA A 96 -12.11 -2.17 0.43
CA ALA A 96 -10.65 -2.22 0.48
C ALA A 96 -10.12 -1.18 1.47
N SER A 97 -9.03 -1.47 2.16
CA SER A 97 -8.41 -0.49 3.07
C SER A 97 -7.74 0.64 2.28
N GLY A 98 -8.11 1.88 2.53
CA GLY A 98 -7.54 3.06 1.88
C GLY A 98 -7.71 3.04 0.36
N ASP A 99 -6.62 3.06 -0.38
CA ASP A 99 -6.64 3.00 -1.84
C ASP A 99 -6.63 1.54 -2.33
N PRO A 100 -7.71 1.07 -3.02
CA PRO A 100 -7.81 -0.29 -3.53
C PRO A 100 -6.68 -0.68 -4.50
N MET A 101 -6.08 0.29 -5.19
CA MET A 101 -5.03 0.05 -6.18
C MET A 101 -3.61 0.08 -5.57
N PHE A 102 -3.47 0.55 -4.33
CA PHE A 102 -2.19 0.63 -3.66
C PHE A 102 -1.99 -0.55 -2.71
N TYR A 103 -1.37 -1.62 -3.17
CA TYR A 103 -1.23 -2.92 -2.47
C TYR A 103 -2.56 -3.53 -2.00
N GLY A 104 -3.68 -3.12 -2.58
CA GLY A 104 -5.01 -3.53 -2.20
C GLY A 104 -5.63 -4.56 -3.16
N VAL A 105 -6.81 -5.05 -2.79
CA VAL A 105 -7.58 -6.06 -3.55
C VAL A 105 -7.96 -5.56 -4.95
N GLY A 106 -8.14 -4.26 -5.15
CA GLY A 106 -8.44 -3.67 -6.45
C GLY A 106 -7.37 -4.00 -7.51
N ALA A 107 -6.10 -3.99 -7.11
CA ALA A 107 -5.01 -4.37 -8.02
C ALA A 107 -5.05 -5.85 -8.43
N SER A 108 -5.58 -6.74 -7.59
CA SER A 108 -5.79 -8.15 -7.91
C SER A 108 -7.01 -8.34 -8.81
N LEU A 109 -8.09 -7.63 -8.53
CA LEU A 109 -9.33 -7.64 -9.32
C LEU A 109 -9.12 -7.09 -10.73
N ALA A 110 -8.34 -6.03 -10.89
CA ALA A 110 -8.03 -5.42 -12.19
C ALA A 110 -7.29 -6.36 -13.17
N LYS A 111 -6.74 -7.47 -12.68
CA LYS A 111 -6.14 -8.51 -13.53
C LYS A 111 -7.16 -9.50 -14.10
N GLN A 112 -8.37 -9.53 -13.54
CA GLN A 112 -9.39 -10.54 -13.84
C GLN A 112 -10.72 -9.94 -14.31
N VAL A 113 -11.01 -8.70 -13.90
CA VAL A 113 -12.25 -8.00 -14.27
C VAL A 113 -11.92 -6.84 -15.21
N PRO A 114 -12.55 -6.76 -16.40
CA PRO A 114 -12.39 -5.63 -17.32
C PRO A 114 -12.75 -4.29 -16.68
N SER A 115 -12.04 -3.24 -17.07
CA SER A 115 -12.19 -1.91 -16.45
C SER A 115 -13.56 -1.25 -16.68
N ASP A 116 -14.27 -1.63 -17.73
CA ASP A 116 -15.63 -1.19 -18.05
C ASP A 116 -16.69 -1.89 -17.19
N GLN A 117 -16.34 -3.00 -16.55
CA GLN A 117 -17.19 -3.79 -15.64
C GLN A 117 -16.94 -3.50 -14.17
N MET A 118 -15.91 -2.69 -13.85
CA MET A 118 -15.50 -2.42 -12.48
C MET A 118 -15.35 -0.91 -12.24
N LEU A 119 -15.99 -0.40 -11.18
CA LEU A 119 -15.81 0.96 -10.69
C LEU A 119 -14.93 0.93 -9.44
N ILE A 120 -13.80 1.63 -9.46
CA ILE A 120 -12.92 1.77 -8.30
C ILE A 120 -13.06 3.17 -7.72
N ILE A 121 -13.39 3.27 -6.43
CA ILE A 121 -13.55 4.52 -5.69
C ILE A 121 -12.49 4.53 -4.58
N PRO A 122 -11.34 5.19 -4.77
CA PRO A 122 -10.26 5.20 -3.79
C PRO A 122 -10.59 6.09 -2.59
N ALA A 123 -9.99 5.76 -1.44
CA ALA A 123 -9.80 6.65 -0.30
C ALA A 123 -8.29 6.91 -0.11
N PRO A 124 -7.89 7.88 0.73
CA PRO A 124 -6.48 8.08 1.04
C PRO A 124 -5.84 6.80 1.56
N SER A 125 -4.69 6.41 0.99
CA SER A 125 -3.93 5.27 1.49
C SER A 125 -3.30 5.57 2.85
N SER A 126 -2.96 4.55 3.63
CA SER A 126 -2.21 4.73 4.87
C SER A 126 -0.88 5.45 4.63
N CYS A 127 -0.22 5.24 3.48
CA CYS A 127 0.97 6.00 3.11
C CYS A 127 0.69 7.48 2.86
N SER A 128 -0.45 7.83 2.26
CA SER A 128 -0.86 9.23 2.08
C SER A 128 -1.10 9.91 3.43
N LEU A 129 -1.79 9.21 4.35
CA LEU A 129 -2.03 9.71 5.69
C LEU A 129 -0.73 9.84 6.49
N ALA A 130 0.15 8.84 6.42
CA ALA A 130 1.45 8.86 7.08
C ALA A 130 2.32 10.01 6.57
N ALA A 131 2.40 10.21 5.26
CA ALA A 131 3.14 11.31 4.66
C ALA A 131 2.64 12.67 5.17
N ALA A 132 1.32 12.84 5.27
CA ALA A 132 0.72 14.05 5.84
C ALA A 132 1.07 14.24 7.32
N ARG A 133 1.07 13.17 8.14
CA ARG A 133 1.47 13.24 9.57
C ARG A 133 2.94 13.52 9.77
N MET A 134 3.79 13.01 8.85
CA MET A 134 5.23 13.23 8.88
C MET A 134 5.67 14.55 8.21
N GLY A 135 4.79 15.23 7.48
CA GLY A 135 5.14 16.40 6.66
C GLY A 135 6.08 16.02 5.50
N TRP A 136 5.98 14.82 4.98
CA TRP A 136 6.82 14.33 3.88
C TRP A 136 6.06 14.32 2.56
N PRO A 137 6.53 15.00 1.51
CA PRO A 137 5.98 14.86 0.18
C PRO A 137 6.11 13.41 -0.31
N LEU A 138 5.01 12.82 -0.81
CA LEU A 138 5.01 11.40 -1.22
C LEU A 138 6.01 11.09 -2.34
N GLN A 139 6.30 12.04 -3.22
CA GLN A 139 7.28 11.88 -4.29
C GLN A 139 8.73 11.74 -3.78
N ASP A 140 8.99 12.17 -2.54
CA ASP A 140 10.32 12.14 -1.92
C ASP A 140 10.48 10.92 -0.98
N VAL A 141 9.50 10.01 -0.97
CA VAL A 141 9.44 8.87 -0.07
C VAL A 141 9.42 7.57 -0.85
N VAL A 142 10.18 6.58 -0.39
CA VAL A 142 10.07 5.21 -0.90
C VAL A 142 9.02 4.46 -0.09
N THR A 143 8.02 3.92 -0.75
CA THR A 143 6.96 3.12 -0.12
C THR A 143 7.16 1.63 -0.39
N LEU A 144 7.09 0.81 0.66
CA LEU A 144 7.24 -0.63 0.58
C LEU A 144 6.14 -1.32 1.39
N SER A 145 5.78 -2.52 0.99
CA SER A 145 4.89 -3.38 1.78
C SER A 145 5.67 -4.57 2.32
N LEU A 146 5.55 -4.82 3.61
CA LEU A 146 6.06 -6.02 4.28
C LEU A 146 5.01 -7.14 4.29
N VAL A 147 3.76 -6.84 3.89
CA VAL A 147 2.69 -7.84 3.82
C VAL A 147 3.04 -8.90 2.79
N ALA A 148 3.18 -10.13 3.24
CA ALA A 148 3.56 -11.29 2.41
C ALA A 148 4.86 -11.09 1.61
N ARG A 149 5.80 -10.28 2.11
CA ARG A 149 7.10 -10.01 1.49
C ARG A 149 8.24 -10.17 2.49
N PRO A 150 9.41 -10.63 2.06
CA PRO A 150 10.55 -10.79 2.96
C PRO A 150 11.06 -9.41 3.43
N LEU A 151 11.35 -9.30 4.71
CA LEU A 151 11.93 -8.10 5.32
C LEU A 151 13.25 -7.68 4.63
N ALA A 152 14.01 -8.65 4.13
CA ALA A 152 15.26 -8.41 3.40
C ALA A 152 15.12 -7.52 2.15
N ALA A 153 13.90 -7.35 1.60
CA ALA A 153 13.64 -6.42 0.51
C ALA A 153 13.97 -4.96 0.90
N LEU A 154 13.97 -4.64 2.19
CA LEU A 154 14.35 -3.33 2.72
C LEU A 154 15.83 -2.98 2.46
N ASN A 155 16.73 -3.97 2.43
CA ASN A 155 18.17 -3.76 2.27
C ASN A 155 18.54 -2.92 1.04
N GLY A 156 17.83 -3.13 -0.08
CA GLY A 156 18.06 -2.35 -1.32
C GLY A 156 17.66 -0.88 -1.24
N HIS A 157 17.03 -0.46 -0.16
CA HIS A 157 16.52 0.91 0.02
C HIS A 157 17.22 1.68 1.14
N LEU A 158 18.10 1.02 1.92
CA LEU A 158 18.83 1.65 3.01
C LEU A 158 19.94 2.55 2.46
N SER A 159 19.79 3.85 2.68
CA SER A 159 20.80 4.86 2.39
C SER A 159 20.52 6.10 3.23
N THR A 160 21.55 6.75 3.76
CA THR A 160 21.39 7.96 4.57
C THR A 160 20.57 9.03 3.84
N GLY A 161 19.60 9.61 4.51
CA GLY A 161 18.72 10.64 3.98
C GLY A 161 17.50 10.09 3.23
N VAL A 162 17.42 8.78 2.96
CA VAL A 162 16.22 8.18 2.37
C VAL A 162 15.11 8.11 3.40
N ARG A 163 13.90 8.51 2.99
CA ARG A 163 12.67 8.37 3.76
C ARG A 163 11.88 7.18 3.26
N LEU A 164 11.46 6.33 4.18
CA LEU A 164 10.72 5.11 3.87
C LEU A 164 9.37 5.12 4.59
N LEU A 165 8.33 4.66 3.91
CA LEU A 165 7.05 4.31 4.50
C LEU A 165 6.81 2.82 4.28
N LEU A 166 6.71 2.06 5.35
CA LEU A 166 6.57 0.60 5.32
C LEU A 166 5.18 0.21 5.81
N LEU A 167 4.40 -0.43 4.94
CA LEU A 167 3.18 -1.09 5.35
C LEU A 167 3.56 -2.33 6.16
N SER A 168 3.22 -2.35 7.44
CA SER A 168 3.51 -3.46 8.35
C SER A 168 2.65 -4.68 8.05
N ASN A 169 3.18 -5.84 8.35
CA ASN A 169 2.41 -7.09 8.33
C ASN A 169 1.55 -7.22 9.60
N ASP A 170 2.11 -6.86 10.76
CA ASP A 170 1.53 -7.00 12.08
C ASP A 170 2.26 -6.13 13.12
N ARG A 171 1.90 -6.31 14.40
CA ARG A 171 2.52 -5.64 15.57
C ARG A 171 4.01 -5.93 15.76
N HIS A 172 4.53 -7.02 15.20
CA HIS A 172 5.93 -7.43 15.36
C HIS A 172 6.84 -6.82 14.30
N SER A 173 6.27 -6.30 13.21
CA SER A 173 7.01 -5.68 12.11
C SER A 173 7.94 -4.55 12.55
N PRO A 174 7.56 -3.63 13.48
CA PRO A 174 8.45 -2.56 13.91
C PRO A 174 9.73 -3.07 14.60
N ALA A 175 9.62 -4.08 15.48
CA ALA A 175 10.76 -4.68 16.16
C ALA A 175 11.70 -5.38 15.17
N ALA A 176 11.14 -6.13 14.22
CA ALA A 176 11.92 -6.79 13.18
C ALA A 176 12.65 -5.80 12.27
N VAL A 177 11.99 -4.69 11.89
CA VAL A 177 12.61 -3.61 11.13
C VAL A 177 13.74 -2.94 11.91
N ALA A 178 13.53 -2.64 13.19
CA ALA A 178 14.55 -2.05 14.05
C ALA A 178 15.78 -2.97 14.16
N SER A 179 15.59 -4.29 14.31
CA SER A 179 16.67 -5.27 14.31
C SER A 179 17.48 -5.24 13.02
N LEU A 180 16.79 -5.31 11.87
CA LEU A 180 17.44 -5.25 10.56
C LEU A 180 18.23 -3.95 10.39
N LEU A 181 17.68 -2.81 10.79
CA LEU A 181 18.39 -1.52 10.70
C LEU A 181 19.67 -1.51 11.52
N ARG A 182 19.65 -2.04 12.77
CA ARG A 182 20.85 -2.18 13.61
C ARG A 182 21.89 -3.10 12.97
N GLU A 183 21.47 -4.27 12.49
CA GLU A 183 22.34 -5.25 11.83
C GLU A 183 23.04 -4.68 10.58
N ARG A 184 22.39 -3.73 9.91
CA ARG A 184 22.90 -3.08 8.68
C ARG A 184 23.62 -1.77 8.95
N GLY A 185 23.87 -1.40 10.21
CA GLY A 185 24.55 -0.16 10.58
C GLY A 185 23.68 1.10 10.43
N PHE A 186 22.35 0.94 10.45
CA PHE A 186 21.38 2.04 10.39
C PHE A 186 20.68 2.26 11.74
N GLY A 187 21.34 1.87 12.85
CA GLY A 187 20.83 2.07 14.20
C GLY A 187 20.36 3.50 14.53
N PRO A 188 21.08 4.56 14.11
CA PRO A 188 20.68 5.95 14.35
C PRO A 188 19.44 6.41 13.57
N SER A 189 18.87 5.59 12.68
CA SER A 189 17.67 5.96 11.91
C SER A 189 16.50 6.30 12.83
N ALA A 190 15.83 7.42 12.57
CA ALA A 190 14.58 7.76 13.24
C ALA A 190 13.46 6.84 12.74
N MET A 191 12.71 6.27 13.66
CA MET A 191 11.56 5.40 13.41
C MET A 191 10.32 5.99 14.06
N THR A 192 9.25 6.14 13.30
CA THR A 192 7.94 6.54 13.80
C THR A 192 6.93 5.47 13.40
N VAL A 193 6.30 4.84 14.38
CA VAL A 193 5.18 3.92 14.14
C VAL A 193 3.87 4.69 14.26
N LEU A 194 3.04 4.59 13.23
CA LEU A 194 1.76 5.25 13.11
C LEU A 194 0.66 4.19 13.09
N GLU A 195 -0.19 4.19 14.10
CA GLU A 195 -1.26 3.22 14.29
C GLU A 195 -2.61 3.83 13.96
N HIS A 196 -3.53 3.02 13.44
CA HIS A 196 -4.93 3.37 13.19
C HIS A 196 -5.13 4.72 12.50
N LEU A 197 -4.27 5.02 11.52
CA LEU A 197 -4.26 6.30 10.81
C LEU A 197 -5.63 6.70 10.27
N GLY A 198 -6.07 7.91 10.62
CA GLY A 198 -7.36 8.47 10.25
C GLY A 198 -8.52 8.06 11.16
N GLY A 199 -8.30 7.15 12.12
CA GLY A 199 -9.31 6.70 13.08
C GLY A 199 -9.25 7.42 14.43
N THR A 200 -10.21 7.12 15.30
CA THR A 200 -10.26 7.65 16.67
C THR A 200 -9.18 7.07 17.59
N ALA A 201 -8.61 5.93 17.22
CA ALA A 201 -7.52 5.27 17.93
C ALA A 201 -6.14 5.58 17.31
N GLU A 202 -6.05 6.62 16.46
CA GLU A 202 -4.77 7.04 15.87
C GLU A 202 -3.75 7.35 16.95
N ARG A 203 -2.58 6.68 16.86
CA ARG A 203 -1.47 6.85 17.81
C ARG A 203 -0.14 6.92 17.07
N ARG A 204 0.80 7.68 17.63
CA ARG A 204 2.16 7.86 17.11
C ARG A 204 3.17 7.45 18.18
N ILE A 205 4.14 6.60 17.82
CA ILE A 205 5.25 6.16 18.67
C ILE A 205 6.55 6.52 17.97
N GLU A 206 7.40 7.28 18.62
CA GLU A 206 8.68 7.74 18.06
C GLU A 206 9.85 7.10 18.81
N SER A 207 10.87 6.68 18.06
CA SER A 207 12.12 6.13 18.59
C SER A 207 13.23 6.23 17.55
N THR A 208 14.41 5.71 17.87
CA THR A 208 15.42 5.31 16.89
C THR A 208 15.47 3.79 16.79
N ALA A 209 16.05 3.27 15.71
CA ALA A 209 16.19 1.81 15.58
C ALA A 209 17.04 1.22 16.72
N THR A 210 18.04 1.96 17.22
CA THR A 210 18.87 1.56 18.37
C THR A 210 18.07 1.51 19.68
N GLN A 211 17.17 2.49 19.89
CA GLN A 211 16.41 2.63 21.14
C GLN A 211 15.05 1.93 21.10
N TRP A 212 14.71 1.30 19.96
CA TRP A 212 13.45 0.60 19.85
C TRP A 212 13.36 -0.49 20.90
N SER A 213 12.39 -0.34 21.79
CA SER A 213 12.06 -1.32 22.83
C SER A 213 10.78 -2.07 22.44
N ASP A 214 10.41 -3.10 23.20
CA ASP A 214 9.18 -3.87 23.00
C ASP A 214 7.94 -3.06 23.41
N ALA A 215 7.72 -1.95 22.73
CA ALA A 215 6.50 -1.16 22.88
C ALA A 215 5.30 -2.00 22.40
N THR A 216 4.20 -1.93 23.14
CA THR A 216 2.93 -2.51 22.67
C THR A 216 2.46 -1.74 21.43
N VAL A 217 2.49 -2.41 20.29
CA VAL A 217 2.09 -1.87 18.99
C VAL A 217 0.81 -2.56 18.52
N ALA A 218 -0.10 -1.81 17.93
CA ALA A 218 -1.30 -2.37 17.29
C ALA A 218 -0.94 -3.10 15.98
N ASP A 219 -1.73 -4.11 15.59
CA ASP A 219 -1.52 -4.83 14.33
C ASP A 219 -1.68 -3.92 13.11
N LEU A 220 -2.62 -2.98 13.18
CA LEU A 220 -2.81 -1.99 12.13
C LEU A 220 -1.86 -0.80 12.31
N ASN A 221 -0.67 -0.92 11.75
CA ASN A 221 0.35 0.11 11.82
C ASN A 221 1.10 0.30 10.52
N LEU A 222 1.81 1.42 10.42
CA LEU A 222 2.73 1.79 9.37
C LEU A 222 4.00 2.34 10.01
N ILE A 223 5.16 2.03 9.44
CA ILE A 223 6.45 2.49 9.96
C ILE A 223 7.03 3.54 9.02
N ALA A 224 7.26 4.75 9.53
CA ALA A 224 8.00 5.80 8.83
C ALA A 224 9.45 5.82 9.33
N ILE A 225 10.42 5.82 8.40
CA ILE A 225 11.84 5.78 8.72
C ILE A 225 12.56 6.89 7.98
N GLU A 226 13.37 7.67 8.70
CA GLU A 226 14.38 8.52 8.10
C GLU A 226 15.74 7.84 8.31
N CYS A 227 16.31 7.29 7.23
CA CYS A 227 17.51 6.47 7.29
C CYS A 227 18.73 7.28 7.65
N ARG A 228 19.48 6.84 8.67
CA ARG A 228 20.78 7.37 9.09
C ARG A 228 21.76 6.24 9.33
N ALA A 229 22.81 6.18 8.51
CA ALA A 229 23.87 5.20 8.71
C ALA A 229 24.82 5.63 9.84
N GLU A 230 25.41 4.66 10.51
CA GLU A 230 26.56 4.87 11.39
C GLU A 230 27.80 5.31 10.58
N PRO A 231 28.72 6.06 11.15
CA PRO A 231 29.94 6.51 10.42
C PRO A 231 30.74 5.38 9.79
N SER A 232 30.76 4.21 10.41
CA SER A 232 31.47 3.00 9.95
C SER A 232 30.71 2.19 8.90
N THR A 233 29.45 2.51 8.61
CA THR A 233 28.62 1.71 7.69
C THR A 233 29.11 1.88 6.25
N PRO A 234 29.44 0.79 5.54
CA PRO A 234 29.83 0.85 4.14
C PRO A 234 28.71 1.44 3.27
N ARG A 235 29.05 2.43 2.45
CA ARG A 235 28.11 2.98 1.47
C ARG A 235 27.98 2.04 0.28
N LEU A 236 26.95 1.22 0.25
CA LEU A 236 26.67 0.36 -0.89
C LEU A 236 25.95 1.15 -1.99
N SER A 237 26.57 1.15 -3.18
CA SER A 237 25.97 1.76 -4.37
C SER A 237 24.73 0.96 -4.82
N ARG A 238 23.67 1.65 -5.24
CA ARG A 238 22.52 1.03 -5.94
C ARG A 238 22.83 0.70 -7.41
N LEU A 239 23.97 1.13 -7.90
CA LEU A 239 24.42 0.85 -9.26
C LEU A 239 24.97 -0.58 -9.34
N ALA A 240 24.87 -1.17 -10.52
CA ALA A 240 25.50 -2.45 -10.80
C ALA A 240 27.02 -2.37 -10.59
N GLY A 241 27.66 -3.46 -10.15
CA GLY A 241 29.11 -3.53 -9.97
C GLY A 241 29.58 -3.24 -8.55
N LEU A 242 28.83 -3.64 -7.53
CA LEU A 242 29.30 -3.66 -6.13
C LEU A 242 30.62 -4.44 -6.02
N GLN A 243 31.47 -4.02 -5.09
CA GLN A 243 32.72 -4.73 -4.77
C GLN A 243 32.42 -6.14 -4.25
N ASP A 244 33.37 -7.05 -4.39
CA ASP A 244 33.19 -8.45 -3.98
C ASP A 244 32.97 -8.57 -2.47
N THR A 245 33.59 -7.67 -1.69
CA THR A 245 33.39 -7.56 -0.23
C THR A 245 31.96 -7.22 0.21
N ALA A 246 31.10 -6.82 -0.72
CA ALA A 246 29.67 -6.56 -0.45
C ALA A 246 28.80 -7.83 -0.49
N PHE A 247 29.39 -9.00 -0.77
CA PHE A 247 28.70 -10.27 -0.89
C PHE A 247 29.32 -11.29 0.06
N GLU A 248 28.50 -12.12 0.68
CA GLU A 248 28.95 -13.34 1.33
C GLU A 248 29.17 -14.40 0.25
N HIS A 249 30.40 -14.95 0.17
CA HIS A 249 30.76 -15.96 -0.84
C HIS A 249 31.84 -16.91 -0.30
N ASP A 250 31.89 -18.09 -0.86
CA ASP A 250 32.83 -19.18 -0.56
C ASP A 250 34.16 -19.10 -1.36
N GLY A 251 34.47 -17.95 -1.95
CA GLY A 251 35.62 -17.72 -2.82
C GLY A 251 35.29 -17.81 -4.31
N GLN A 252 34.11 -18.31 -4.69
CA GLN A 252 33.67 -18.44 -6.08
C GLN A 252 32.62 -17.38 -6.44
N LEU A 253 33.03 -16.12 -6.52
CA LEU A 253 32.17 -15.02 -6.94
C LEU A 253 32.45 -14.65 -8.40
N THR A 254 31.41 -14.55 -9.22
CA THR A 254 31.53 -14.02 -10.59
C THR A 254 32.18 -12.63 -10.58
N LYS A 255 33.15 -12.40 -11.46
CA LYS A 255 33.89 -11.13 -11.52
C LYS A 255 32.96 -9.92 -11.57
N ARG A 256 33.35 -8.84 -10.89
CA ARG A 256 32.57 -7.60 -10.75
C ARG A 256 31.98 -7.08 -12.06
N ASP A 257 32.79 -7.04 -13.13
CA ASP A 257 32.36 -6.50 -14.42
C ASP A 257 31.30 -7.38 -15.10
N VAL A 258 31.40 -8.70 -14.95
CA VAL A 258 30.42 -9.64 -15.43
C VAL A 258 29.10 -9.49 -14.66
N ARG A 259 29.15 -9.35 -13.33
CA ARG A 259 27.96 -9.08 -12.51
C ARG A 259 27.32 -7.75 -12.89
N ALA A 260 28.12 -6.70 -13.13
CA ALA A 260 27.62 -5.39 -13.54
C ALA A 260 26.92 -5.46 -14.90
N SER A 261 27.48 -6.20 -15.86
CA SER A 261 26.91 -6.37 -17.19
C SER A 261 25.61 -7.22 -17.15
N ALA A 262 25.59 -8.30 -16.41
CA ALA A 262 24.42 -9.14 -16.22
C ALA A 262 23.28 -8.33 -15.56
N SER A 263 23.56 -7.53 -14.54
CA SER A 263 22.54 -6.69 -13.88
C SER A 263 21.95 -5.61 -14.82
N LYS A 264 22.73 -5.08 -15.76
CA LYS A 264 22.21 -4.17 -16.80
C LYS A 264 21.25 -4.89 -17.75
N SER A 265 21.60 -6.09 -18.18
CA SER A 265 20.78 -6.88 -19.10
C SER A 265 19.41 -7.26 -18.48
N PHE A 266 19.36 -7.55 -17.17
CA PHE A 266 18.14 -7.87 -16.46
C PHE A 266 17.20 -6.66 -16.23
N ARG A 267 17.72 -5.43 -16.25
CA ARG A 267 16.88 -4.23 -16.11
C ARG A 267 16.05 -3.92 -17.37
N PHE A 268 16.43 -4.45 -18.53
CA PHE A 268 15.71 -4.28 -19.80
C PHE A 268 14.66 -5.36 -20.07
N ALA A 269 14.74 -6.50 -19.41
CA ALA A 269 13.70 -7.53 -19.46
C ALA A 269 12.76 -7.35 -18.27
N GLY A 270 11.58 -6.75 -18.50
CA GLY A 270 10.59 -6.39 -17.47
C GLY A 270 10.43 -7.46 -16.40
N SER A 271 10.45 -7.04 -15.17
CA SER A 271 10.02 -7.65 -13.90
C SER A 271 9.72 -9.16 -13.93
N ARG A 272 10.74 -10.02 -14.01
CA ARG A 272 10.63 -11.41 -13.57
C ARG A 272 11.47 -11.57 -12.31
N HIS A 273 10.81 -11.98 -11.23
CA HIS A 273 11.44 -12.25 -9.95
C HIS A 273 12.58 -13.25 -10.12
N TRP A 274 13.80 -12.83 -9.82
CA TRP A 274 14.90 -13.73 -9.59
C TRP A 274 14.59 -14.54 -8.33
N ARG A 275 14.43 -15.86 -8.45
CA ARG A 275 14.42 -16.80 -7.32
C ARG A 275 15.83 -17.35 -7.20
N PRO A 276 16.47 -17.30 -6.02
CA PRO A 276 17.68 -18.08 -5.81
C PRO A 276 17.32 -19.56 -5.99
N ALA A 277 18.18 -20.28 -6.70
CA ALA A 277 18.01 -21.72 -6.90
C ALA A 277 18.01 -22.43 -5.54
N ASP A 278 16.94 -23.18 -5.25
CA ASP A 278 16.88 -24.08 -4.11
C ASP A 278 18.04 -25.08 -4.22
N ARG A 279 18.96 -25.05 -3.28
CA ARG A 279 19.89 -26.14 -3.08
C ARG A 279 19.10 -27.29 -2.44
N ARG A 280 18.76 -28.29 -3.22
CA ARG A 280 18.53 -29.64 -2.70
C ARG A 280 19.86 -30.39 -2.77
N ALA A 281 20.32 -30.84 -1.66
CA ALA A 281 21.10 -32.05 -1.47
C ALA A 281 20.72 -32.63 -0.12
#